data_46a7034a589e2693fad31b767380a86c
#
_entry.id   46a7034a589e2693fad31b767380a86c
#
_cell.length_a   1.000
_cell.length_b   1.000
_cell.length_c   1.000
_cell.angle_alpha   90.00
_cell.angle_beta   90.00
_cell.angle_gamma   90.00
#
_symmetry.space_group_name_H-M   'P 1'
#
loop_
_entity.id
_entity.type
_entity.pdbx_description
1 polymer ?
#
loop_
_entity_poly.entity_id
_entity_poly.type
_entity_poly.pdbx_seq_one_letter_code
_entity_poly.pdbx_strand_id
1 'polypeptide(L)'
;MKTKLGFLLILLLLIGGCGSVDSVQQHVEKSYTNEDGLIYAYPDDPKSEYLSESIGLYMEYLVLIKDEKTFHEQYELLKAHFVTGKNGTSFVFWRLNEQATTNALIDDVRIIEALQQAATLFGREEYAETATTLGESIASVQQQDGSTVDFYDWTLALPAQRLTLSYVSENQWISDTSLALLKNTESTEIFFPEYYDTKQQSYKKSNEVHLIDQLLIAINRQKLGEASPTFLSWVKKEWTSDQRLYGRYDRKTQQPTVDYESLAVYYYLHAYLTVAGEEQLAREVFQRATALGTDDLLNEAHFFDYMHYQLLLENSKPATDSF
;
A
#
# COMPACT_ATOMS: atom_id res chain seq x y z
N MET A 1 -9.87 16.79 -81.30
CA MET A 1 -9.60 17.51 -80.03
C MET A 1 -10.00 16.60 -78.86
N LYS A 2 -9.03 16.02 -78.14
CA LYS A 2 -9.28 15.13 -77.03
C LYS A 2 -8.95 15.87 -75.76
N THR A 3 -9.97 16.25 -74.99
CA THR A 3 -9.87 16.86 -73.68
C THR A 3 -9.53 15.79 -72.63
N LYS A 4 -8.35 15.89 -71.99
CA LYS A 4 -7.94 15.09 -70.89
C LYS A 4 -8.48 15.72 -69.61
N LEU A 5 -9.39 15.01 -68.88
CA LEU A 5 -9.88 15.37 -67.58
C LEU A 5 -8.90 14.82 -66.55
N GLY A 6 -8.15 15.69 -65.86
CA GLY A 6 -7.25 15.34 -64.80
C GLY A 6 -8.03 15.11 -63.47
N PHE A 7 -7.96 13.90 -62.96
CA PHE A 7 -8.52 13.55 -61.63
C PHE A 7 -7.51 13.96 -60.56
N LEU A 8 -7.80 15.01 -59.81
CA LEU A 8 -7.02 15.41 -58.62
C LEU A 8 -7.41 14.56 -57.42
N LEU A 9 -6.57 13.60 -57.08
CA LEU A 9 -6.75 12.75 -55.90
C LEU A 9 -6.31 13.54 -54.67
N ILE A 10 -7.26 14.08 -53.88
CA ILE A 10 -6.97 14.71 -52.58
C ILE A 10 -6.80 13.59 -51.55
N LEU A 11 -5.55 13.33 -51.15
CA LEU A 11 -5.18 12.42 -50.07
C LEU A 11 -5.43 13.14 -48.73
N LEU A 12 -6.58 12.91 -48.10
CA LEU A 12 -6.86 13.34 -46.75
C LEU A 12 -6.03 12.48 -45.79
N LEU A 13 -4.90 13.02 -45.34
CA LEU A 13 -4.17 12.51 -44.17
C LEU A 13 -5.01 12.75 -42.91
N LEU A 14 -5.76 11.75 -42.51
CA LEU A 14 -6.30 11.68 -41.15
C LEU A 14 -5.12 11.51 -40.19
N ILE A 15 -4.62 12.63 -39.68
CA ILE A 15 -3.77 12.64 -38.46
C ILE A 15 -4.71 12.32 -37.33
N GLY A 16 -4.95 11.03 -37.10
CA GLY A 16 -5.51 10.55 -35.84
C GLY A 16 -4.47 10.83 -34.76
N GLY A 17 -4.65 11.90 -34.02
CA GLY A 17 -3.95 12.10 -32.76
C GLY A 17 -4.35 11.00 -31.78
N CYS A 18 -3.62 9.88 -31.80
CA CYS A 18 -3.60 8.97 -30.67
C CYS A 18 -2.89 9.74 -29.54
N GLY A 19 -3.65 10.39 -28.68
CA GLY A 19 -3.12 10.79 -27.38
C GLY A 19 -2.63 9.50 -26.72
N SER A 20 -1.31 9.32 -26.60
CA SER A 20 -0.76 8.23 -25.79
C SER A 20 -1.25 8.47 -24.37
N VAL A 21 -2.00 7.51 -23.84
CA VAL A 21 -2.28 7.49 -22.39
C VAL A 21 -0.90 7.40 -21.72
N ASP A 22 -0.59 8.36 -20.85
CA ASP A 22 0.67 8.35 -20.11
C ASP A 22 0.77 7.02 -19.33
N SER A 23 1.95 6.41 -19.32
CA SER A 23 2.17 5.25 -18.47
C SER A 23 2.09 5.68 -16.99
N VAL A 24 1.89 4.72 -16.07
CA VAL A 24 1.89 5.00 -14.63
C VAL A 24 3.18 5.71 -14.22
N GLN A 25 4.34 5.26 -14.74
CA GLN A 25 5.64 5.87 -14.44
C GLN A 25 5.71 7.32 -14.92
N GLN A 26 5.22 7.60 -16.14
CA GLN A 26 5.18 8.97 -16.68
C GLN A 26 4.24 9.87 -15.86
N HIS A 27 3.10 9.35 -15.43
CA HIS A 27 2.18 10.10 -14.59
C HIS A 27 2.79 10.38 -13.21
N VAL A 28 3.46 9.39 -12.57
CA VAL A 28 4.17 9.58 -11.31
C VAL A 28 5.27 10.61 -11.45
N GLU A 29 6.12 10.51 -12.48
CA GLU A 29 7.20 11.45 -12.74
C GLU A 29 6.68 12.88 -12.93
N LYS A 30 5.59 13.04 -13.70
CA LYS A 30 5.05 14.36 -14.03
C LYS A 30 4.29 15.03 -12.91
N SER A 31 3.44 14.28 -12.19
CA SER A 31 2.46 14.86 -11.26
C SER A 31 2.83 14.69 -9.79
N TYR A 32 3.64 13.66 -9.46
CA TYR A 32 3.95 13.32 -8.07
C TYR A 32 5.42 13.46 -7.69
N THR A 33 6.33 13.88 -8.58
CA THR A 33 7.74 14.00 -8.20
C THR A 33 8.25 15.44 -8.30
N ASN A 34 9.19 15.78 -7.41
CA ASN A 34 9.97 16.99 -7.50
C ASN A 34 11.18 16.83 -8.47
N GLU A 35 11.99 17.88 -8.62
CA GLU A 35 13.18 17.87 -9.50
C GLU A 35 14.23 16.83 -9.08
N ASP A 36 14.25 16.41 -7.80
CA ASP A 36 15.16 15.38 -7.28
C ASP A 36 14.56 13.96 -7.40
N GLY A 37 13.33 13.81 -7.88
CA GLY A 37 12.63 12.53 -8.03
C GLY A 37 11.90 12.04 -6.77
N LEU A 38 11.84 12.86 -5.71
CA LEU A 38 11.12 12.51 -4.47
C LEU A 38 9.60 12.65 -4.66
N ILE A 39 8.86 11.67 -4.14
CA ILE A 39 7.43 11.53 -4.39
C ILE A 39 6.61 12.35 -3.40
N TYR A 40 5.75 13.25 -3.90
CA TYR A 40 4.75 13.99 -3.13
C TYR A 40 3.61 13.07 -2.65
N ALA A 41 3.02 13.40 -1.51
CA ALA A 41 1.78 12.75 -1.07
C ALA A 41 0.55 13.19 -1.91
N TYR A 42 0.53 14.42 -2.41
CA TYR A 42 -0.50 14.93 -3.33
C TYR A 42 0.10 15.43 -4.64
N PRO A 43 -0.59 15.24 -5.77
CA PRO A 43 -0.06 15.64 -7.08
C PRO A 43 0.10 17.16 -7.16
N ASP A 44 1.16 17.60 -7.85
CA ASP A 44 1.46 18.99 -8.11
C ASP A 44 1.54 19.91 -6.85
N ASP A 45 1.69 19.31 -5.65
CA ASP A 45 1.82 20.03 -4.40
C ASP A 45 3.22 19.86 -3.76
N PRO A 46 4.19 20.74 -4.09
CA PRO A 46 5.55 20.69 -3.52
C PRO A 46 5.62 20.97 -2.01
N LYS A 47 4.50 21.34 -1.37
CA LYS A 47 4.41 21.50 0.08
C LYS A 47 3.85 20.28 0.77
N SER A 48 3.38 19.29 0.00
CA SER A 48 2.92 18.05 0.57
C SER A 48 4.09 17.21 1.11
N GLU A 49 3.77 16.21 1.92
CA GLU A 49 4.77 15.39 2.60
C GLU A 49 5.46 14.43 1.63
N TYR A 50 6.72 14.09 1.93
CA TYR A 50 7.46 13.00 1.32
C TYR A 50 7.47 11.84 2.31
N LEU A 51 6.77 10.76 2.00
CA LEU A 51 6.50 9.65 2.92
C LEU A 51 7.23 8.37 2.50
N SER A 52 7.72 7.60 3.48
CA SER A 52 8.20 6.24 3.24
C SER A 52 7.13 5.33 2.65
N GLU A 53 5.87 5.58 3.00
CA GLU A 53 4.70 4.95 2.40
C GLU A 53 4.68 5.12 0.88
N SER A 54 4.91 6.34 0.38
CA SER A 54 4.85 6.64 -1.05
C SER A 54 5.95 5.90 -1.83
N ILE A 55 7.21 6.01 -1.39
CA ILE A 55 8.31 5.33 -2.07
C ILE A 55 8.18 3.80 -1.97
N GLY A 56 7.72 3.27 -0.81
CA GLY A 56 7.50 1.85 -0.61
C GLY A 56 6.41 1.29 -1.54
N LEU A 57 5.28 1.97 -1.68
CA LEU A 57 4.20 1.60 -2.61
C LEU A 57 4.65 1.63 -4.07
N TYR A 58 5.45 2.63 -4.44
CA TYR A 58 5.95 2.70 -5.81
C TYR A 58 6.96 1.59 -6.10
N MET A 59 7.85 1.28 -5.16
CA MET A 59 8.78 0.15 -5.28
C MET A 59 8.03 -1.18 -5.42
N GLU A 60 6.97 -1.41 -4.63
CA GLU A 60 6.10 -2.59 -4.76
C GLU A 60 5.50 -2.70 -6.17
N TYR A 61 4.96 -1.61 -6.70
CA TYR A 61 4.42 -1.55 -8.05
C TYR A 61 5.48 -1.87 -9.11
N LEU A 62 6.67 -1.28 -9.00
CA LEU A 62 7.76 -1.46 -9.97
C LEU A 62 8.28 -2.91 -10.01
N VAL A 63 8.31 -3.58 -8.87
CA VAL A 63 8.60 -5.04 -8.81
C VAL A 63 7.51 -5.82 -9.54
N LEU A 64 6.25 -5.50 -9.30
CA LEU A 64 5.11 -6.20 -9.92
C LEU A 64 5.15 -6.10 -11.45
N ILE A 65 5.48 -4.94 -12.00
CA ILE A 65 5.59 -4.72 -13.46
C ILE A 65 6.99 -5.07 -14.03
N LYS A 66 7.94 -5.48 -13.18
CA LYS A 66 9.32 -5.86 -13.51
C LYS A 66 10.14 -4.72 -14.14
N ASP A 67 9.93 -3.49 -13.70
CA ASP A 67 10.70 -2.32 -14.15
C ASP A 67 11.94 -2.13 -13.28
N GLU A 68 13.03 -2.84 -13.63
CA GLU A 68 14.31 -2.78 -12.90
C GLU A 68 14.91 -1.38 -12.90
N LYS A 69 14.85 -0.66 -14.04
CA LYS A 69 15.48 0.66 -14.16
C LYS A 69 14.89 1.65 -13.17
N THR A 70 13.58 1.84 -13.22
CA THR A 70 12.89 2.79 -12.33
C THR A 70 12.96 2.34 -10.87
N PHE A 71 12.91 1.01 -10.62
CA PHE A 71 13.12 0.47 -9.26
C PHE A 71 14.49 0.85 -8.69
N HIS A 72 15.55 0.73 -9.49
CA HIS A 72 16.90 1.10 -9.07
C HIS A 72 17.00 2.60 -8.76
N GLU A 73 16.38 3.45 -9.55
CA GLU A 73 16.32 4.89 -9.30
C GLU A 73 15.63 5.18 -7.95
N GLN A 74 14.52 4.52 -7.64
CA GLN A 74 13.84 4.65 -6.34
C GLN A 74 14.67 4.08 -5.18
N TYR A 75 15.40 2.98 -5.40
CA TYR A 75 16.31 2.42 -4.41
C TYR A 75 17.43 3.40 -4.03
N GLU A 76 18.04 4.07 -5.00
CA GLU A 76 19.05 5.08 -4.72
C GLU A 76 18.48 6.30 -3.97
N LEU A 77 17.25 6.74 -4.30
CA LEU A 77 16.55 7.79 -3.55
C LEU A 77 16.22 7.35 -2.12
N LEU A 78 15.77 6.12 -1.93
CA LEU A 78 15.52 5.54 -0.61
C LEU A 78 16.80 5.61 0.24
N LYS A 79 17.93 5.15 -0.29
CA LYS A 79 19.22 5.17 0.42
C LYS A 79 19.73 6.57 0.72
N ALA A 80 19.61 7.48 -0.25
CA ALA A 80 20.15 8.83 -0.13
C ALA A 80 19.36 9.71 0.84
N HIS A 81 18.04 9.54 0.91
CA HIS A 81 17.16 10.46 1.61
C HIS A 81 16.42 9.85 2.81
N PHE A 82 15.97 8.60 2.70
CA PHE A 82 15.12 7.99 3.74
C PHE A 82 15.90 7.11 4.72
N VAL A 83 17.01 6.50 4.33
CA VAL A 83 17.76 5.61 5.22
C VAL A 83 18.73 6.39 6.09
N THR A 84 18.69 6.13 7.40
CA THR A 84 19.62 6.70 8.39
C THR A 84 20.23 5.62 9.26
N GLY A 85 21.54 5.74 9.53
CA GLY A 85 22.26 4.84 10.45
C GLY A 85 22.44 5.47 11.82
N LYS A 86 22.11 4.72 12.89
CA LYS A 86 22.28 5.14 14.27
C LYS A 86 22.78 3.96 15.12
N ASN A 87 23.91 4.13 15.79
CA ASN A 87 24.44 3.14 16.76
C ASN A 87 24.52 1.70 16.22
N GLY A 88 24.86 1.53 14.94
CA GLY A 88 24.96 0.21 14.31
C GLY A 88 23.64 -0.39 13.82
N THR A 89 22.55 0.36 13.89
CA THR A 89 21.24 0.02 13.29
C THR A 89 20.90 0.97 12.17
N SER A 90 20.02 0.57 11.26
CA SER A 90 19.54 1.37 10.13
C SER A 90 18.03 1.46 10.15
N PHE A 91 17.50 2.65 9.89
CA PHE A 91 16.06 2.94 9.94
C PHE A 91 15.65 3.72 8.70
N VAL A 92 14.37 3.65 8.36
CA VAL A 92 13.75 4.47 7.32
C VAL A 92 12.99 5.61 7.99
N PHE A 93 13.25 6.87 7.63
CA PHE A 93 12.40 7.98 8.07
C PHE A 93 10.99 7.77 7.55
N TRP A 94 9.96 7.77 8.43
CA TRP A 94 8.58 7.63 7.98
C TRP A 94 8.11 8.83 7.11
N ARG A 95 8.75 10.01 7.32
CA ARG A 95 8.62 11.19 6.46
C ARG A 95 9.90 12.01 6.46
N LEU A 96 10.14 12.73 5.36
CA LEU A 96 11.29 13.63 5.24
C LEU A 96 10.96 15.00 5.84
N ASN A 97 11.36 15.21 7.07
CA ASN A 97 11.42 16.52 7.71
C ASN A 97 12.44 16.52 8.85
N GLU A 98 12.85 17.72 9.29
CA GLU A 98 13.86 17.89 10.33
C GLU A 98 13.46 17.33 11.70
N GLN A 99 12.18 17.04 11.92
CA GLN A 99 11.63 16.61 13.21
C GLN A 99 11.36 15.08 13.26
N ALA A 100 11.45 14.39 12.14
CA ALA A 100 11.23 12.95 12.10
C ALA A 100 12.38 12.21 12.79
N THR A 101 12.05 11.47 13.84
CA THR A 101 12.99 10.67 14.65
C THR A 101 12.57 9.22 14.74
N THR A 102 11.58 8.80 13.95
CA THR A 102 11.01 7.46 13.97
C THR A 102 10.85 6.90 12.56
N ASN A 103 10.82 5.59 12.48
CA ASN A 103 10.34 4.82 11.35
C ASN A 103 8.83 4.53 11.48
N ALA A 104 8.27 3.77 10.54
CA ALA A 104 6.91 3.22 10.61
C ALA A 104 6.92 1.76 10.16
N LEU A 105 6.57 0.85 11.07
CA LEU A 105 6.69 -0.59 10.85
C LEU A 105 6.03 -1.07 9.55
N ILE A 106 4.83 -0.59 9.24
CA ILE A 106 4.08 -1.00 8.05
C ILE A 106 4.81 -0.63 6.76
N ASP A 107 5.43 0.55 6.73
CA ASP A 107 6.17 1.03 5.55
C ASP A 107 7.51 0.32 5.44
N ASP A 108 8.21 0.12 6.58
CA ASP A 108 9.47 -0.59 6.61
C ASP A 108 9.32 -2.02 6.10
N VAL A 109 8.30 -2.74 6.56
CA VAL A 109 8.02 -4.11 6.10
C VAL A 109 7.72 -4.13 4.59
N ARG A 110 6.93 -3.20 4.08
CA ARG A 110 6.65 -3.05 2.64
C ARG A 110 7.94 -2.82 1.84
N ILE A 111 8.79 -1.89 2.29
CA ILE A 111 10.07 -1.59 1.63
C ILE A 111 10.98 -2.82 1.65
N ILE A 112 11.11 -3.50 2.80
CA ILE A 112 11.91 -4.71 2.95
C ILE A 112 11.42 -5.80 2.00
N GLU A 113 10.11 -6.05 1.93
CA GLU A 113 9.52 -7.05 1.04
C GLU A 113 9.74 -6.70 -0.45
N ALA A 114 9.58 -5.44 -0.83
CA ALA A 114 9.86 -4.99 -2.19
C ALA A 114 11.34 -5.18 -2.56
N LEU A 115 12.27 -4.86 -1.65
CA LEU A 115 13.71 -5.07 -1.84
C LEU A 115 14.07 -6.55 -1.96
N GLN A 116 13.50 -7.43 -1.14
CA GLN A 116 13.73 -8.89 -1.21
C GLN A 116 13.22 -9.50 -2.52
N GLN A 117 12.04 -9.10 -2.95
CA GLN A 117 11.47 -9.52 -4.22
C GLN A 117 12.32 -9.02 -5.40
N ALA A 118 12.72 -7.75 -5.39
CA ALA A 118 13.59 -7.15 -6.40
C ALA A 118 14.97 -7.82 -6.46
N ALA A 119 15.56 -8.16 -5.30
CA ALA A 119 16.84 -8.88 -5.25
C ALA A 119 16.74 -10.23 -5.98
N THR A 120 15.66 -10.95 -5.75
CA THR A 120 15.40 -12.25 -6.42
C THR A 120 15.11 -12.05 -7.90
N LEU A 121 14.25 -11.09 -8.25
CA LEU A 121 13.75 -10.87 -9.61
C LEU A 121 14.84 -10.32 -10.55
N PHE A 122 15.63 -9.36 -10.06
CA PHE A 122 16.64 -8.65 -10.85
C PHE A 122 18.06 -9.15 -10.62
N GLY A 123 18.26 -10.06 -9.65
CA GLY A 123 19.59 -10.67 -9.38
C GLY A 123 20.59 -9.70 -8.75
N ARG A 124 20.15 -8.71 -7.96
CA ARG A 124 21.00 -7.69 -7.34
C ARG A 124 21.10 -7.87 -5.83
N GLU A 125 22.29 -8.28 -5.38
CA GLU A 125 22.56 -8.60 -3.98
C GLU A 125 22.42 -7.38 -3.04
N GLU A 126 22.73 -6.17 -3.51
CA GLU A 126 22.62 -4.93 -2.74
C GLU A 126 21.23 -4.65 -2.18
N TYR A 127 20.16 -5.10 -2.88
CA TYR A 127 18.78 -4.98 -2.39
C TYR A 127 18.55 -5.93 -1.21
N ALA A 128 19.03 -7.17 -1.30
CA ALA A 128 18.93 -8.13 -0.21
C ALA A 128 19.73 -7.69 1.04
N GLU A 129 20.92 -7.14 0.85
CA GLU A 129 21.74 -6.60 1.94
C GLU A 129 21.04 -5.44 2.67
N THR A 130 20.45 -4.51 1.91
CA THR A 130 19.68 -3.39 2.49
C THR A 130 18.45 -3.89 3.24
N ALA A 131 17.67 -4.80 2.65
CA ALA A 131 16.50 -5.41 3.28
C ALA A 131 16.87 -6.12 4.60
N THR A 132 17.99 -6.88 4.60
CA THR A 132 18.49 -7.57 5.79
C THR A 132 18.88 -6.59 6.88
N THR A 133 19.64 -5.55 6.53
CA THR A 133 20.10 -4.54 7.50
C THR A 133 18.95 -3.79 8.18
N LEU A 134 17.90 -3.43 7.41
CA LEU A 134 16.70 -2.81 7.94
C LEU A 134 15.92 -3.78 8.84
N GLY A 135 15.74 -5.02 8.39
CA GLY A 135 15.02 -6.04 9.14
C GLY A 135 15.70 -6.44 10.45
N GLU A 136 17.03 -6.60 10.44
CA GLU A 136 17.83 -6.84 11.66
C GLU A 136 17.68 -5.70 12.66
N SER A 137 17.58 -4.46 12.21
CA SER A 137 17.34 -3.30 13.07
C SER A 137 15.98 -3.39 13.75
N ILE A 138 14.90 -3.72 13.02
CA ILE A 138 13.57 -3.97 13.58
C ILE A 138 13.64 -5.09 14.63
N ALA A 139 14.24 -6.23 14.29
CA ALA A 139 14.32 -7.38 15.18
C ALA A 139 15.15 -7.11 16.44
N SER A 140 16.16 -6.23 16.37
CA SER A 140 17.10 -5.99 17.49
C SER A 140 16.62 -4.94 18.48
N VAL A 141 15.98 -3.84 18.03
CA VAL A 141 15.68 -2.69 18.91
C VAL A 141 14.22 -2.27 18.92
N GLN A 142 13.42 -2.65 17.92
CA GLN A 142 11.99 -2.26 17.82
C GLN A 142 11.10 -3.32 18.50
N GLN A 143 11.50 -3.74 19.68
CA GLN A 143 10.84 -4.79 20.47
C GLN A 143 10.42 -4.27 21.82
N GLN A 144 9.19 -4.58 22.26
CA GLN A 144 8.69 -4.29 23.58
C GLN A 144 7.97 -5.52 24.14
N ASP A 145 8.45 -6.05 25.28
CA ASP A 145 7.93 -7.25 25.92
C ASP A 145 7.80 -8.45 24.96
N GLY A 146 8.79 -8.61 24.05
CA GLY A 146 8.84 -9.67 23.04
C GLY A 146 7.97 -9.43 21.80
N SER A 147 7.24 -8.32 21.74
CA SER A 147 6.46 -7.92 20.57
C SER A 147 7.23 -6.92 19.72
N THR A 148 7.22 -7.09 18.39
CA THR A 148 7.59 -6.04 17.45
C THR A 148 6.53 -4.95 17.51
N VAL A 149 6.94 -3.68 17.62
CA VAL A 149 6.03 -2.54 17.86
C VAL A 149 6.07 -1.53 16.71
N ASP A 150 5.17 -0.55 16.72
CA ASP A 150 4.88 0.33 15.58
C ASP A 150 6.08 1.10 15.04
N PHE A 151 7.02 1.51 15.92
CA PHE A 151 8.21 2.28 15.54
C PHE A 151 9.30 2.21 16.62
N TYR A 152 10.48 2.67 16.26
CA TYR A 152 11.57 2.98 17.17
C TYR A 152 11.95 4.45 17.06
N ASP A 153 12.01 5.16 18.21
CA ASP A 153 12.54 6.52 18.26
C ASP A 153 14.05 6.46 18.53
N TRP A 154 14.86 6.71 17.52
CA TRP A 154 16.33 6.64 17.65
C TRP A 154 16.95 7.82 18.37
N THR A 155 16.22 8.92 18.61
CA THR A 155 16.70 10.04 19.42
C THR A 155 16.51 9.76 20.89
N LEU A 156 15.39 9.17 21.25
CA LEU A 156 15.12 8.73 22.63
C LEU A 156 15.70 7.36 22.95
N ALA A 157 16.12 6.60 21.93
CA ALA A 157 16.54 5.20 22.01
C ALA A 157 15.45 4.32 22.66
N LEU A 158 14.20 4.49 22.25
CA LEU A 158 13.03 3.80 22.83
C LEU A 158 12.11 3.24 21.73
N PRO A 159 11.69 1.96 21.85
CA PRO A 159 10.61 1.42 21.04
C PRO A 159 9.25 1.97 21.49
N ALA A 160 8.27 1.97 20.59
CA ALA A 160 6.88 2.29 20.91
C ALA A 160 6.31 1.31 21.95
N GLN A 161 5.26 1.72 22.66
CA GLN A 161 4.50 0.87 23.59
C GLN A 161 3.19 0.38 22.95
N ARG A 162 3.11 0.43 21.65
CA ARG A 162 1.93 0.11 20.85
C ARG A 162 2.31 -0.82 19.71
N LEU A 163 1.48 -1.85 19.52
CA LEU A 163 1.49 -2.68 18.32
C LEU A 163 0.14 -2.52 17.62
N THR A 164 0.12 -1.81 16.50
CA THR A 164 -1.04 -1.69 15.63
C THR A 164 -1.26 -3.01 14.89
N LEU A 165 -2.44 -3.60 15.03
CA LEU A 165 -2.68 -4.97 14.55
C LEU A 165 -2.69 -5.07 13.02
N SER A 166 -3.06 -3.99 12.31
CA SER A 166 -2.97 -3.91 10.85
C SER A 166 -1.53 -3.91 10.32
N TYR A 167 -0.53 -3.62 11.17
CA TYR A 167 0.89 -3.61 10.81
C TYR A 167 1.55 -4.98 10.93
N VAL A 168 0.84 -5.96 11.51
CA VAL A 168 1.36 -7.31 11.75
C VAL A 168 1.08 -8.19 10.55
N SER A 169 2.11 -8.60 9.85
CA SER A 169 2.06 -9.55 8.73
C SER A 169 3.01 -10.71 8.97
N GLU A 170 2.82 -11.83 8.25
CA GLU A 170 3.75 -12.95 8.26
C GLU A 170 5.05 -12.55 7.56
N ASN A 171 6.02 -12.11 8.35
CA ASN A 171 7.32 -11.67 7.90
C ASN A 171 8.38 -12.10 8.91
N GLN A 172 9.59 -12.46 8.46
CA GLN A 172 10.66 -12.99 9.31
C GLN A 172 11.18 -11.99 10.36
N TRP A 173 10.88 -10.71 10.22
CA TRP A 173 11.29 -9.64 11.13
C TRP A 173 10.22 -9.29 12.18
N ILE A 174 9.03 -9.87 12.03
CA ILE A 174 7.92 -9.73 12.99
C ILE A 174 8.00 -10.88 13.99
N SER A 175 7.96 -10.54 15.28
CA SER A 175 8.09 -11.55 16.34
C SER A 175 6.90 -12.51 16.38
N ASP A 176 7.14 -13.75 16.79
CA ASP A 176 6.09 -14.76 17.02
C ASP A 176 5.04 -14.26 18.04
N THR A 177 5.46 -13.45 19.03
CA THR A 177 4.53 -12.84 19.99
C THR A 177 3.55 -11.90 19.29
N SER A 178 4.03 -11.05 18.36
CA SER A 178 3.16 -10.16 17.57
C SER A 178 2.19 -10.94 16.68
N LEU A 179 2.68 -12.00 16.02
CA LEU A 179 1.82 -12.89 15.23
C LEU A 179 0.76 -13.58 16.09
N ALA A 180 1.14 -14.03 17.31
CA ALA A 180 0.19 -14.63 18.26
C ALA A 180 -0.86 -13.62 18.74
N LEU A 181 -0.48 -12.37 19.00
CA LEU A 181 -1.44 -11.31 19.33
C LEU A 181 -2.45 -11.07 18.21
N LEU A 182 -2.02 -11.04 16.95
CA LEU A 182 -2.93 -10.93 15.82
C LEU A 182 -3.86 -12.14 15.71
N LYS A 183 -3.33 -13.37 15.83
CA LYS A 183 -4.13 -14.61 15.77
C LYS A 183 -5.19 -14.68 16.87
N ASN A 184 -4.82 -14.30 18.09
CA ASN A 184 -5.67 -14.38 19.28
C ASN A 184 -6.65 -13.20 19.40
N THR A 185 -6.69 -12.30 18.42
CA THR A 185 -7.69 -11.23 18.39
C THR A 185 -9.09 -11.82 18.34
N GLU A 186 -9.92 -11.57 19.35
CA GLU A 186 -11.28 -12.09 19.42
C GLU A 186 -12.11 -11.63 18.21
N SER A 187 -12.73 -12.59 17.53
CA SER A 187 -13.58 -12.37 16.37
C SER A 187 -15.08 -12.44 16.70
N THR A 188 -15.45 -12.28 17.97
CA THR A 188 -16.87 -12.27 18.40
C THR A 188 -17.57 -10.96 18.04
N GLU A 189 -16.82 -9.87 17.97
CA GLU A 189 -17.29 -8.57 17.48
C GLU A 189 -17.06 -8.45 15.98
N ILE A 190 -17.79 -7.56 15.32
CA ILE A 190 -17.63 -7.29 13.88
C ILE A 190 -16.27 -6.70 13.61
N PHE A 191 -15.91 -5.64 14.36
CA PHE A 191 -14.67 -4.92 14.16
C PHE A 191 -13.60 -5.34 15.17
N PHE A 192 -12.40 -5.58 14.68
CA PHE A 192 -11.23 -5.89 15.49
C PHE A 192 -10.81 -4.69 16.35
N PRO A 193 -10.09 -4.91 17.47
CA PRO A 193 -9.33 -3.84 18.12
C PRO A 193 -8.27 -3.29 17.17
N GLU A 194 -7.92 -2.03 17.33
CA GLU A 194 -6.94 -1.38 16.47
C GLU A 194 -5.51 -1.74 16.84
N TYR A 195 -5.23 -1.82 18.13
CA TYR A 195 -3.86 -2.07 18.61
C TYR A 195 -3.82 -2.80 19.95
N TYR A 196 -2.64 -3.35 20.24
CA TYR A 196 -2.29 -3.88 21.55
C TYR A 196 -1.36 -2.90 22.27
N ASP A 197 -1.73 -2.51 23.49
CA ASP A 197 -0.89 -1.71 24.39
C ASP A 197 0.01 -2.68 25.17
N THR A 198 1.31 -2.67 24.87
CA THR A 198 2.28 -3.60 25.45
C THR A 198 2.47 -3.35 26.95
N LYS A 199 2.42 -2.08 27.40
CA LYS A 199 2.54 -1.73 28.83
C LYS A 199 1.34 -2.15 29.65
N GLN A 200 0.12 -1.97 29.11
CA GLN A 200 -1.13 -2.35 29.77
C GLN A 200 -1.52 -3.81 29.50
N GLN A 201 -0.81 -4.47 28.60
CA GLN A 201 -1.07 -5.84 28.15
C GLN A 201 -2.54 -6.05 27.77
N SER A 202 -3.08 -5.16 26.96
CA SER A 202 -4.50 -5.18 26.59
C SER A 202 -4.76 -4.61 25.19
N TYR A 203 -5.74 -5.21 24.52
CA TYR A 203 -6.26 -4.69 23.26
C TYR A 203 -7.03 -3.39 23.46
N LYS A 204 -6.90 -2.47 22.52
CA LYS A 204 -7.55 -1.16 22.52
C LYS A 204 -8.47 -1.02 21.33
N LYS A 205 -9.63 -0.43 21.59
CA LYS A 205 -10.70 -0.23 20.61
C LYS A 205 -11.06 1.26 20.58
N SER A 206 -11.12 1.80 19.36
CA SER A 206 -11.63 3.16 19.12
C SER A 206 -13.13 3.11 18.84
N ASN A 207 -13.83 4.23 19.06
CA ASN A 207 -15.25 4.34 18.70
C ASN A 207 -15.46 4.37 17.19
N GLU A 208 -14.54 4.97 16.47
CA GLU A 208 -14.48 4.97 15.00
C GLU A 208 -13.42 3.97 14.54
N VAL A 209 -13.75 3.17 13.54
CA VAL A 209 -12.84 2.21 12.90
C VAL A 209 -12.44 2.69 11.52
N HIS A 210 -11.17 2.53 11.18
CA HIS A 210 -10.64 2.77 9.86
C HIS A 210 -10.73 1.47 9.05
N LEU A 211 -11.45 1.47 7.93
CA LEU A 211 -11.78 0.22 7.24
C LEU A 211 -10.56 -0.46 6.64
N ILE A 212 -9.55 0.29 6.17
CA ILE A 212 -8.31 -0.28 5.65
C ILE A 212 -7.61 -1.10 6.74
N ASP A 213 -7.51 -0.58 7.97
CA ASP A 213 -6.91 -1.32 9.09
C ASP A 213 -7.67 -2.63 9.37
N GLN A 214 -9.00 -2.59 9.36
CA GLN A 214 -9.83 -3.76 9.57
C GLN A 214 -9.63 -4.81 8.47
N LEU A 215 -9.52 -4.39 7.22
CA LEU A 215 -9.26 -5.26 6.08
C LEU A 215 -7.86 -5.88 6.16
N LEU A 216 -6.83 -5.09 6.50
CA LEU A 216 -5.46 -5.58 6.69
C LEU A 216 -5.39 -6.63 7.82
N ILE A 217 -6.04 -6.37 8.97
CA ILE A 217 -6.15 -7.35 10.06
C ILE A 217 -6.79 -8.64 9.55
N ALA A 218 -7.91 -8.54 8.83
CA ALA A 218 -8.63 -9.71 8.32
C ALA A 218 -7.80 -10.49 7.28
N ILE A 219 -7.10 -9.79 6.37
CA ILE A 219 -6.19 -10.40 5.37
C ILE A 219 -5.06 -11.17 6.08
N ASN A 220 -4.38 -10.53 7.03
CA ASN A 220 -3.23 -11.11 7.69
C ASN A 220 -3.65 -12.28 8.60
N ARG A 221 -4.79 -12.17 9.29
CA ARG A 221 -5.36 -13.30 10.02
C ARG A 221 -5.67 -14.48 9.10
N GLN A 222 -6.31 -14.23 7.95
CA GLN A 222 -6.63 -15.28 6.99
C GLN A 222 -5.37 -15.97 6.45
N LYS A 223 -4.31 -15.23 6.14
CA LYS A 223 -3.00 -15.78 5.75
C LYS A 223 -2.39 -16.66 6.85
N LEU A 224 -2.59 -16.32 8.11
CA LEU A 224 -2.14 -17.09 9.28
C LEU A 224 -3.06 -18.27 9.64
N GLY A 225 -4.09 -18.56 8.83
CA GLY A 225 -5.04 -19.67 9.04
C GLY A 225 -6.21 -19.33 9.96
N GLU A 226 -6.37 -18.05 10.36
CA GLU A 226 -7.42 -17.59 11.27
C GLU A 226 -8.52 -16.85 10.50
N ALA A 227 -9.60 -17.54 10.17
CA ALA A 227 -10.75 -16.93 9.50
C ALA A 227 -11.47 -15.89 10.38
N SER A 228 -12.11 -14.92 9.72
CA SER A 228 -12.84 -13.84 10.38
C SER A 228 -14.31 -13.78 9.91
N PRO A 229 -15.13 -14.83 10.21
CA PRO A 229 -16.47 -15.01 9.63
C PRO A 229 -17.46 -13.90 10.00
N THR A 230 -17.37 -13.33 11.20
CA THR A 230 -18.25 -12.22 11.64
C THR A 230 -17.98 -10.97 10.83
N PHE A 231 -16.71 -10.60 10.62
CA PHE A 231 -16.31 -9.48 9.78
C PHE A 231 -16.69 -9.72 8.31
N LEU A 232 -16.42 -10.91 7.77
CA LEU A 232 -16.80 -11.26 6.40
C LEU A 232 -18.32 -11.16 6.18
N SER A 233 -19.11 -11.63 7.15
CA SER A 233 -20.58 -11.55 7.06
C SER A 233 -21.07 -10.10 7.04
N TRP A 234 -20.44 -9.22 7.83
CA TRP A 234 -20.72 -7.79 7.83
C TRP A 234 -20.34 -7.15 6.49
N VAL A 235 -19.14 -7.42 5.96
CA VAL A 235 -18.69 -6.93 4.64
C VAL A 235 -19.70 -7.32 3.54
N LYS A 236 -20.12 -8.59 3.52
CA LYS A 236 -21.10 -9.09 2.54
C LYS A 236 -22.46 -8.38 2.65
N LYS A 237 -22.92 -8.14 3.87
CA LYS A 237 -24.17 -7.43 4.13
C LYS A 237 -24.10 -5.98 3.65
N GLU A 238 -23.03 -5.24 4.01
CA GLU A 238 -22.84 -3.84 3.60
C GLU A 238 -22.75 -3.74 2.07
N TRP A 239 -21.96 -4.61 1.43
CA TRP A 239 -21.87 -4.65 -0.03
C TRP A 239 -23.20 -4.93 -0.71
N THR A 240 -23.98 -5.90 -0.21
CA THR A 240 -25.30 -6.23 -0.78
C THR A 240 -26.29 -5.06 -0.64
N SER A 241 -26.15 -4.25 0.41
CA SER A 241 -27.07 -3.14 0.70
C SER A 241 -26.85 -1.94 -0.21
N ASP A 242 -25.59 -1.53 -0.44
CA ASP A 242 -25.26 -0.26 -1.12
C ASP A 242 -24.27 -0.40 -2.29
N GLN A 243 -23.64 -1.57 -2.45
CA GLN A 243 -22.53 -1.82 -3.38
C GLN A 243 -21.38 -0.83 -3.22
N ARG A 244 -21.18 -0.36 -1.98
CA ARG A 244 -20.13 0.56 -1.55
C ARG A 244 -19.69 0.24 -0.14
N LEU A 245 -18.41 0.55 0.12
CA LEU A 245 -17.88 0.65 1.48
C LEU A 245 -17.13 1.98 1.62
N TYR A 246 -17.25 2.55 2.80
CA TYR A 246 -16.65 3.84 3.13
C TYR A 246 -15.36 3.66 3.93
N GLY A 247 -14.55 4.70 3.98
CA GLY A 247 -13.25 4.63 4.66
C GLY A 247 -13.35 4.45 6.18
N ARG A 248 -14.46 4.88 6.81
CA ARG A 248 -14.62 4.87 8.26
C ARG A 248 -16.04 4.54 8.71
N TYR A 249 -16.15 3.86 9.85
CA TYR A 249 -17.42 3.44 10.44
C TYR A 249 -17.44 3.67 11.95
N ASP A 250 -18.62 4.02 12.51
CA ASP A 250 -18.82 3.96 13.95
C ASP A 250 -18.91 2.50 14.40
N ARG A 251 -18.08 2.13 15.37
CA ARG A 251 -17.95 0.75 15.85
C ARG A 251 -19.25 0.17 16.37
N LYS A 252 -20.05 0.97 17.08
CA LYS A 252 -21.26 0.51 17.76
C LYS A 252 -22.46 0.42 16.84
N THR A 253 -22.65 1.46 16.03
CA THR A 253 -23.81 1.55 15.12
C THR A 253 -23.58 0.89 13.77
N GLN A 254 -22.31 0.64 13.41
CA GLN A 254 -21.88 0.11 12.11
C GLN A 254 -22.24 1.03 10.94
N GLN A 255 -22.55 2.29 11.21
CA GLN A 255 -22.85 3.26 10.17
C GLN A 255 -21.57 3.97 9.70
N PRO A 256 -21.47 4.33 8.41
CA PRO A 256 -20.34 5.13 7.94
C PRO A 256 -20.31 6.50 8.66
N THR A 257 -19.11 6.95 8.99
CA THR A 257 -18.86 8.27 9.60
C THR A 257 -18.32 9.27 8.59
N VAL A 258 -18.10 8.82 7.36
CA VAL A 258 -17.66 9.61 6.19
C VAL A 258 -18.54 9.27 5.00
N ASP A 259 -18.59 10.14 4.01
CA ASP A 259 -19.44 10.02 2.81
C ASP A 259 -18.65 9.77 1.53
N TYR A 260 -17.33 9.59 1.63
CA TYR A 260 -16.47 9.33 0.48
C TYR A 260 -16.07 7.86 0.38
N GLU A 261 -15.88 7.41 -0.85
CA GLU A 261 -15.27 6.13 -1.21
C GLU A 261 -13.76 6.34 -1.46
N SER A 262 -12.93 5.33 -1.22
CA SER A 262 -11.48 5.38 -1.45
C SER A 262 -11.04 4.19 -2.29
N LEU A 263 -10.17 4.43 -3.27
CA LEU A 263 -9.61 3.40 -4.13
C LEU A 263 -8.75 2.40 -3.33
N ALA A 264 -8.05 2.87 -2.31
CA ALA A 264 -7.29 2.01 -1.41
C ALA A 264 -8.21 1.08 -0.59
N VAL A 265 -9.39 1.55 -0.15
CA VAL A 265 -10.38 0.68 0.49
C VAL A 265 -10.77 -0.47 -0.45
N TYR A 266 -11.01 -0.19 -1.73
CA TYR A 266 -11.38 -1.22 -2.69
C TYR A 266 -10.23 -2.17 -3.05
N TYR A 267 -8.99 -1.69 -3.06
CA TYR A 267 -7.82 -2.55 -3.19
C TYR A 267 -7.77 -3.59 -2.05
N TYR A 268 -7.82 -3.15 -0.80
CA TYR A 268 -7.76 -4.05 0.35
C TYR A 268 -9.02 -4.91 0.48
N LEU A 269 -10.19 -4.40 0.11
CA LEU A 269 -11.43 -5.18 0.08
C LEU A 269 -11.34 -6.30 -0.95
N HIS A 270 -10.88 -6.00 -2.17
CA HIS A 270 -10.64 -7.01 -3.21
C HIS A 270 -9.64 -8.08 -2.73
N ALA A 271 -8.52 -7.66 -2.15
CA ALA A 271 -7.50 -8.57 -1.61
C ALA A 271 -8.09 -9.46 -0.51
N TYR A 272 -8.85 -8.90 0.44
CA TYR A 272 -9.50 -9.67 1.49
C TYR A 272 -10.49 -10.72 0.93
N LEU A 273 -11.37 -10.31 0.04
CA LEU A 273 -12.36 -11.21 -0.57
C LEU A 273 -11.69 -12.33 -1.36
N THR A 274 -10.58 -12.03 -2.03
CA THR A 274 -9.79 -13.02 -2.76
C THR A 274 -9.20 -14.08 -1.81
N VAL A 275 -8.53 -13.68 -0.73
CA VAL A 275 -7.97 -14.65 0.23
C VAL A 275 -9.04 -15.37 1.04
N ALA A 276 -10.23 -14.80 1.17
CA ALA A 276 -11.38 -15.44 1.80
C ALA A 276 -12.15 -16.40 0.86
N GLY A 277 -11.76 -16.51 -0.42
CA GLY A 277 -12.41 -17.36 -1.41
C GLY A 277 -13.74 -16.82 -1.97
N GLU A 278 -14.02 -15.52 -1.81
CA GLU A 278 -15.24 -14.85 -2.25
C GLU A 278 -15.05 -14.21 -3.65
N GLU A 279 -14.66 -15.02 -4.62
CA GLU A 279 -14.25 -14.55 -5.96
C GLU A 279 -15.30 -13.70 -6.69
N GLN A 280 -16.60 -14.02 -6.55
CA GLN A 280 -17.66 -13.25 -7.20
C GLN A 280 -17.72 -11.82 -6.65
N LEU A 281 -17.65 -11.68 -5.33
CA LEU A 281 -17.64 -10.36 -4.68
C LEU A 281 -16.36 -9.59 -4.99
N ALA A 282 -15.22 -10.26 -5.05
CA ALA A 282 -13.96 -9.63 -5.46
C ALA A 282 -14.07 -9.03 -6.87
N ARG A 283 -14.68 -9.75 -7.83
CA ARG A 283 -14.94 -9.22 -9.19
C ARG A 283 -15.88 -8.00 -9.17
N GLU A 284 -16.92 -8.00 -8.37
CA GLU A 284 -17.85 -6.86 -8.25
C GLU A 284 -17.13 -5.63 -7.65
N VAL A 285 -16.31 -5.84 -6.62
CA VAL A 285 -15.46 -4.80 -6.01
C VAL A 285 -14.48 -4.22 -7.02
N PHE A 286 -13.83 -5.06 -7.82
CA PHE A 286 -12.95 -4.62 -8.91
C PHE A 286 -13.71 -3.74 -9.93
N GLN A 287 -14.91 -4.14 -10.34
CA GLN A 287 -15.75 -3.35 -11.25
C GLN A 287 -16.14 -1.99 -10.64
N ARG A 288 -16.43 -1.96 -9.33
CA ARG A 288 -16.72 -0.69 -8.63
C ARG A 288 -15.49 0.21 -8.59
N ALA A 289 -14.34 -0.34 -8.23
CA ALA A 289 -13.08 0.41 -8.19
C ALA A 289 -12.74 1.01 -9.57
N THR A 290 -12.88 0.24 -10.65
CA THR A 290 -12.65 0.73 -12.02
C THR A 290 -13.64 1.79 -12.46
N ALA A 291 -14.89 1.71 -12.02
CA ALA A 291 -15.88 2.75 -12.28
C ALA A 291 -15.63 4.05 -11.49
N LEU A 292 -15.02 3.94 -10.29
CA LEU A 292 -14.64 5.07 -9.45
C LEU A 292 -13.33 5.75 -9.94
N GLY A 293 -12.36 4.97 -10.42
CA GLY A 293 -11.05 5.42 -10.85
C GLY A 293 -11.07 6.17 -12.19
N THR A 294 -11.77 7.29 -12.23
CA THR A 294 -11.82 8.20 -13.39
C THR A 294 -10.59 9.08 -13.44
N ASP A 295 -10.23 9.60 -14.62
CA ASP A 295 -9.10 10.50 -14.79
C ASP A 295 -9.19 11.72 -13.87
N ASP A 296 -10.37 12.30 -13.70
CA ASP A 296 -10.59 13.44 -12.79
C ASP A 296 -10.23 13.11 -11.35
N LEU A 297 -10.67 11.93 -10.85
CA LEU A 297 -10.34 11.47 -9.51
C LEU A 297 -8.83 11.18 -9.36
N LEU A 298 -8.25 10.47 -10.34
CA LEU A 298 -6.86 10.04 -10.28
C LEU A 298 -5.87 11.21 -10.36
N ASN A 299 -6.23 12.28 -11.08
CA ASN A 299 -5.40 13.48 -11.18
C ASN A 299 -5.36 14.31 -9.89
N GLU A 300 -6.26 14.08 -8.94
CA GLU A 300 -6.32 14.78 -7.66
C GLU A 300 -6.07 13.84 -6.46
N ALA A 301 -5.91 12.54 -6.70
CA ALA A 301 -5.82 11.52 -5.66
C ALA A 301 -4.58 11.70 -4.78
N HIS A 302 -4.68 11.37 -3.50
CA HIS A 302 -3.50 11.11 -2.68
C HIS A 302 -2.71 9.95 -3.29
N PHE A 303 -1.37 10.00 -3.25
CA PHE A 303 -0.51 8.97 -3.85
C PHE A 303 -0.83 7.55 -3.35
N PHE A 304 -1.23 7.44 -2.10
CA PHE A 304 -1.70 6.18 -1.50
C PHE A 304 -2.89 5.58 -2.26
N ASP A 305 -3.94 6.37 -2.53
CA ASP A 305 -5.11 5.90 -3.30
C ASP A 305 -4.74 5.61 -4.74
N TYR A 306 -3.95 6.49 -5.37
CA TYR A 306 -3.48 6.32 -6.74
C TYR A 306 -2.71 5.00 -6.92
N MET A 307 -1.70 4.74 -6.06
CA MET A 307 -0.88 3.54 -6.19
C MET A 307 -1.62 2.26 -5.84
N HIS A 308 -2.50 2.27 -4.84
CA HIS A 308 -3.33 1.10 -4.56
C HIS A 308 -4.27 0.76 -5.72
N TYR A 309 -4.77 1.77 -6.42
CA TYR A 309 -5.54 1.53 -7.64
C TYR A 309 -4.70 0.90 -8.76
N GLN A 310 -3.47 1.39 -8.99
CA GLN A 310 -2.59 0.80 -9.98
C GLN A 310 -2.19 -0.65 -9.62
N LEU A 311 -1.90 -0.91 -8.35
CA LEU A 311 -1.65 -2.26 -7.83
C LEU A 311 -2.87 -3.17 -8.02
N LEU A 312 -4.09 -2.67 -7.80
CA LEU A 312 -5.32 -3.42 -8.05
C LEU A 312 -5.44 -3.83 -9.52
N LEU A 313 -5.20 -2.89 -10.45
CA LEU A 313 -5.28 -3.15 -11.88
C LEU A 313 -4.23 -4.19 -12.33
N GLU A 314 -2.98 -4.06 -11.86
CA GLU A 314 -1.91 -5.00 -12.21
C GLU A 314 -2.16 -6.40 -11.65
N ASN A 315 -2.52 -6.53 -10.38
CA ASN A 315 -2.81 -7.81 -9.73
C ASN A 315 -4.03 -8.54 -10.31
N SER A 316 -4.92 -7.80 -10.98
CA SER A 316 -6.13 -8.38 -11.59
C SER A 316 -5.93 -8.78 -13.05
N LYS A 317 -4.76 -8.53 -13.63
CA LYS A 317 -4.43 -9.00 -15.00
C LYS A 317 -4.32 -10.53 -15.00
N PRO A 318 -4.85 -11.20 -16.04
CA PRO A 318 -4.58 -12.63 -16.20
C PRO A 318 -3.07 -12.88 -16.18
N ALA A 319 -2.64 -13.92 -15.49
CA ALA A 319 -1.25 -14.36 -15.58
C ALA A 319 -0.93 -14.57 -17.08
N THR A 320 -0.13 -13.69 -17.67
CA THR A 320 0.39 -13.92 -19.01
C THR A 320 1.33 -15.10 -18.87
N ASP A 321 0.97 -16.24 -19.49
CA ASP A 321 1.87 -17.38 -19.60
C ASP A 321 3.21 -16.85 -20.12
N SER A 322 4.20 -16.83 -19.23
CA SER A 322 5.58 -16.57 -19.60
C SER A 322 6.09 -17.82 -20.33
N PHE A 323 6.00 -17.79 -21.65
CA PHE A 323 6.66 -18.75 -22.53
C PHE A 323 8.16 -18.52 -22.56
#